data_0c7fdd7a36e4790b31ff1c735faa652d
#
_entry.id   0c7fdd7a36e4790b31ff1c735faa652d
#
_cell.length_a   1.000
_cell.length_b   1.000
_cell.length_c   1.000
_cell.angle_alpha   90.00
_cell.angle_beta   90.00
_cell.angle_gamma   90.00
#
_symmetry.space_group_name_H-M   'P 1'
#
loop_
_entity.id
_entity.type
_entity.pdbx_description
1 polymer ?
#
loop_
_entity_poly.entity_id
_entity_poly.type
_entity_poly.pdbx_seq_one_letter_code
_entity_poly.pdbx_strand_id
1 'polypeptide(L)'
;MGDWGRETTTDEVLAGVDLSGRRILVTGASGGLGEETARSLAAAGASVVMAARNPAKTEAAAARIRNRHSDADLELGALDLASLASVRAFADGFLADHDDLHVLVNNAGIMCTPYGTTADGFEQQFGVNHLGHFLLTGLLMPALLAAAPARVVCLSSGAHGICGVDLDDLMFERRDYEGWAAYGQSKSANALFARELDRRMGGAGVRALAVHPGVIMTGLSRHLDEADYERLKERRRAQISTAMDTSGMSPRPVEAGAATSVWAATAPELDAHGGAYLGDCQLGVPEGQPGSGPGGRGISPWILDDSMATALWAASEDLVGLSWGA
;
A
#
# COMPACT_ATOMS: atom_id res chain seq x y z
N MET A 1 1.58 -5.71 -22.15
CA MET A 1 2.11 -6.04 -20.83
C MET A 1 3.35 -6.92 -21.02
N GLY A 2 4.44 -6.64 -20.33
CA GLY A 2 5.64 -7.47 -20.38
C GLY A 2 5.39 -8.89 -19.89
N ASP A 3 6.32 -9.81 -20.20
CA ASP A 3 6.29 -11.20 -19.68
C ASP A 3 6.79 -11.21 -18.22
N TRP A 4 6.14 -10.41 -17.36
CA TRP A 4 6.50 -10.21 -15.96
C TRP A 4 5.75 -11.18 -15.06
N GLY A 5 6.33 -11.44 -13.90
CA GLY A 5 5.77 -12.38 -12.95
C GLY A 5 6.39 -12.23 -11.56
N ARG A 6 6.29 -13.27 -10.78
CA ARG A 6 6.64 -13.32 -9.37
C ARG A 6 8.08 -12.91 -9.05
N GLU A 7 9.03 -13.22 -9.90
CA GLU A 7 10.46 -12.98 -9.69
C GLU A 7 10.94 -11.65 -10.34
N THR A 8 10.06 -10.95 -11.06
CA THR A 8 10.38 -9.66 -11.68
C THR A 8 10.81 -8.65 -10.61
N THR A 9 11.93 -7.99 -10.85
CA THR A 9 12.55 -7.01 -9.96
C THR A 9 12.15 -5.57 -10.30
N THR A 10 12.38 -4.65 -9.38
CA THR A 10 12.18 -3.21 -9.60
C THR A 10 13.04 -2.68 -10.74
N ASP A 11 14.28 -3.17 -10.88
CA ASP A 11 15.20 -2.72 -11.93
C ASP A 11 14.76 -3.20 -13.33
N GLU A 12 14.18 -4.41 -13.42
CA GLU A 12 13.59 -4.90 -14.67
C GLU A 12 12.36 -4.08 -15.08
N VAL A 13 11.48 -3.73 -14.13
CA VAL A 13 10.31 -2.88 -14.38
C VAL A 13 10.70 -1.50 -14.89
N LEU A 14 11.77 -0.92 -14.33
CA LEU A 14 12.23 0.43 -14.67
C LEU A 14 13.29 0.46 -15.79
N ALA A 15 13.60 -0.68 -16.42
CA ALA A 15 14.57 -0.71 -17.51
C ALA A 15 14.15 0.23 -18.65
N GLY A 16 14.92 1.30 -18.88
CA GLY A 16 14.64 2.30 -19.90
C GLY A 16 13.54 3.32 -19.56
N VAL A 17 13.02 3.31 -18.33
CA VAL A 17 12.07 4.32 -17.84
C VAL A 17 12.84 5.55 -17.33
N ASP A 18 12.46 6.74 -17.79
CA ASP A 18 12.96 8.02 -17.29
C ASP A 18 11.88 8.70 -16.47
N LEU A 19 12.18 8.94 -15.19
CA LEU A 19 11.29 9.62 -14.25
C LEU A 19 11.76 11.04 -13.89
N SER A 20 12.67 11.62 -14.69
CA SER A 20 13.14 13.00 -14.50
C SER A 20 11.95 13.96 -14.44
N GLY A 21 11.96 14.86 -13.47
CA GLY A 21 10.87 15.82 -13.24
C GLY A 21 9.62 15.22 -12.57
N ARG A 22 9.63 13.96 -12.18
CA ARG A 22 8.52 13.35 -11.42
C ARG A 22 8.82 13.41 -9.92
N ARG A 23 7.90 13.99 -9.13
CA ARG A 23 7.94 13.92 -7.66
C ARG A 23 7.10 12.78 -7.16
N ILE A 24 7.69 11.94 -6.32
CA ILE A 24 7.07 10.71 -5.79
C ILE A 24 7.21 10.69 -4.28
N LEU A 25 6.11 10.46 -3.56
CA LEU A 25 6.12 10.28 -2.12
C LEU A 25 5.91 8.80 -1.76
N VAL A 26 6.80 8.25 -0.93
CA VAL A 26 6.73 6.87 -0.45
C VAL A 26 6.62 6.85 1.07
N THR A 27 5.51 6.33 1.60
CA THR A 27 5.36 6.16 3.05
C THR A 27 6.04 4.88 3.53
N GLY A 28 6.59 4.88 4.75
CA GLY A 28 7.31 3.72 5.29
C GLY A 28 8.64 3.45 4.60
N ALA A 29 9.26 4.46 4.04
CA ALA A 29 10.49 4.35 3.23
C ALA A 29 11.78 4.13 4.04
N SER A 30 11.71 3.91 5.36
CA SER A 30 12.88 3.70 6.22
C SER A 30 13.45 2.28 6.21
N GLY A 31 12.90 1.36 5.38
CA GLY A 31 13.35 -0.02 5.26
C GLY A 31 12.43 -0.89 4.40
N GLY A 32 12.88 -2.10 4.07
CA GLY A 32 12.11 -3.11 3.35
C GLY A 32 11.58 -2.62 1.99
N LEU A 33 10.29 -2.92 1.72
CA LEU A 33 9.67 -2.57 0.43
C LEU A 33 9.69 -1.08 0.13
N GLY A 34 9.43 -0.24 1.14
CA GLY A 34 9.41 1.22 0.96
C GLY A 34 10.78 1.79 0.63
N GLU A 35 11.85 1.31 1.24
CA GLU A 35 13.23 1.70 0.91
C GLU A 35 13.59 1.27 -0.51
N GLU A 36 13.27 0.04 -0.90
CA GLU A 36 13.54 -0.46 -2.25
C GLU A 36 12.72 0.27 -3.31
N THR A 37 11.44 0.55 -3.03
CA THR A 37 10.59 1.37 -3.91
C THR A 37 11.21 2.77 -4.10
N ALA A 38 11.62 3.42 -3.01
CA ALA A 38 12.28 4.73 -3.08
C ALA A 38 13.60 4.68 -3.85
N ARG A 39 14.43 3.64 -3.59
CA ARG A 39 15.71 3.44 -4.27
C ARG A 39 15.53 3.35 -5.78
N SER A 40 14.64 2.46 -6.22
CA SER A 40 14.48 2.17 -7.64
C SER A 40 13.90 3.36 -8.40
N LEU A 41 12.92 4.06 -7.82
CA LEU A 41 12.33 5.25 -8.43
C LEU A 41 13.34 6.41 -8.51
N ALA A 42 14.14 6.63 -7.46
CA ALA A 42 15.20 7.62 -7.48
C ALA A 42 16.32 7.26 -8.50
N ALA A 43 16.67 5.98 -8.61
CA ALA A 43 17.62 5.51 -9.61
C ALA A 43 17.15 5.71 -11.07
N ALA A 44 15.84 5.79 -11.30
CA ALA A 44 15.22 6.13 -12.57
C ALA A 44 15.04 7.65 -12.78
N GLY A 45 15.57 8.50 -11.89
CA GLY A 45 15.58 9.97 -12.02
C GLY A 45 14.47 10.72 -11.31
N ALA A 46 13.60 10.05 -10.52
CA ALA A 46 12.57 10.73 -9.76
C ALA A 46 13.12 11.50 -8.56
N SER A 47 12.49 12.64 -8.21
CA SER A 47 12.62 13.28 -6.90
C SER A 47 11.73 12.51 -5.91
N VAL A 48 12.31 11.88 -4.87
CA VAL A 48 11.58 10.98 -3.97
C VAL A 48 11.55 11.53 -2.55
N VAL A 49 10.33 11.78 -2.04
CA VAL A 49 10.09 12.11 -0.64
C VAL A 49 9.92 10.82 0.15
N MET A 50 10.87 10.51 1.00
CA MET A 50 10.92 9.34 1.87
C MET A 50 10.24 9.66 3.21
N ALA A 51 8.96 9.33 3.37
CA ALA A 51 8.21 9.63 4.59
C ALA A 51 8.15 8.43 5.54
N ALA A 52 8.60 8.60 6.80
CA ALA A 52 8.49 7.56 7.82
C ALA A 52 8.53 8.13 9.25
N ARG A 53 8.10 7.30 10.22
CA ARG A 53 7.97 7.72 11.62
C ARG A 53 9.30 7.99 12.33
N ASN A 54 10.37 7.31 11.95
CA ASN A 54 11.67 7.42 12.63
C ASN A 54 12.69 8.12 11.72
N PRO A 55 13.01 9.41 11.99
CA PRO A 55 13.93 10.18 11.15
C PRO A 55 15.33 9.54 11.02
N ALA A 56 15.89 9.02 12.10
CA ALA A 56 17.22 8.42 12.08
C ALA A 56 17.29 7.16 11.19
N LYS A 57 16.22 6.33 11.19
CA LYS A 57 16.13 5.18 10.30
C LYS A 57 15.94 5.60 8.85
N THR A 58 15.18 6.67 8.60
CA THR A 58 14.96 7.21 7.25
C THR A 58 16.25 7.78 6.70
N GLU A 59 17.02 8.53 7.50
CA GLU A 59 18.34 9.03 7.10
C GLU A 59 19.31 7.89 6.77
N ALA A 60 19.35 6.84 7.60
CA ALA A 60 20.19 5.67 7.33
C ALA A 60 19.79 4.95 6.04
N ALA A 61 18.49 4.86 5.72
CA ALA A 61 18.00 4.31 4.45
C ALA A 61 18.41 5.19 3.27
N ALA A 62 18.21 6.50 3.37
CA ALA A 62 18.63 7.45 2.34
C ALA A 62 20.15 7.42 2.08
N ALA A 63 20.95 7.28 3.14
CA ALA A 63 22.40 7.11 3.00
C ALA A 63 22.76 5.82 2.24
N ARG A 64 22.05 4.71 2.48
CA ARG A 64 22.26 3.47 1.70
C ARG A 64 21.92 3.64 0.23
N ILE A 65 20.85 4.37 -0.07
CA ILE A 65 20.44 4.69 -1.46
C ILE A 65 21.51 5.57 -2.12
N ARG A 66 21.90 6.68 -1.48
CA ARG A 66 22.93 7.60 -2.02
C ARG A 66 24.29 6.93 -2.22
N ASN A 67 24.65 5.93 -1.42
CA ASN A 67 25.87 5.15 -1.61
C ASN A 67 25.85 4.28 -2.87
N ARG A 68 24.67 3.89 -3.34
CA ARG A 68 24.49 3.11 -4.59
C ARG A 68 24.24 4.03 -5.80
N HIS A 69 23.58 5.16 -5.58
CA HIS A 69 23.14 6.12 -6.57
C HIS A 69 23.43 7.53 -6.01
N SER A 70 24.66 8.03 -6.30
CA SER A 70 25.16 9.30 -5.71
C SER A 70 24.37 10.53 -6.11
N ASP A 71 23.67 10.46 -7.22
CA ASP A 71 22.80 11.47 -7.82
C ASP A 71 21.32 11.32 -7.45
N ALA A 72 20.97 10.38 -6.57
CA ALA A 72 19.59 10.18 -6.10
C ALA A 72 19.06 11.44 -5.39
N ASP A 73 18.00 12.00 -5.93
CA ASP A 73 17.27 13.14 -5.34
C ASP A 73 16.29 12.64 -4.29
N LEU A 74 16.68 12.76 -3.01
CA LEU A 74 15.93 12.24 -1.87
C LEU A 74 15.67 13.35 -0.85
N GLU A 75 14.40 13.51 -0.50
CA GLU A 75 13.93 14.34 0.59
C GLU A 75 13.38 13.47 1.72
N LEU A 76 13.53 13.90 2.98
CA LEU A 76 13.13 13.11 4.14
C LEU A 76 12.00 13.80 4.90
N GLY A 77 10.92 13.05 5.17
CA GLY A 77 9.77 13.53 5.90
C GLY A 77 9.45 12.71 7.15
N ALA A 78 9.18 13.39 8.26
CA ALA A 78 8.71 12.74 9.48
C ALA A 78 7.19 12.57 9.43
N LEU A 79 6.71 11.31 9.37
CA LEU A 79 5.28 10.98 9.26
C LEU A 79 4.94 9.81 10.17
N ASP A 80 4.08 10.05 11.17
CA ASP A 80 3.47 9.00 11.98
C ASP A 80 1.99 8.81 11.60
N LEU A 81 1.69 7.74 10.88
CA LEU A 81 0.33 7.40 10.46
C LEU A 81 -0.58 6.95 11.63
N ALA A 82 -0.02 6.74 12.83
CA ALA A 82 -0.78 6.48 14.05
C ALA A 82 -1.28 7.77 14.73
N SER A 83 -1.10 8.94 14.09
CA SER A 83 -1.54 10.23 14.60
C SER A 83 -2.05 11.11 13.46
N LEU A 84 -3.35 11.39 13.44
CA LEU A 84 -3.96 12.29 12.45
C LEU A 84 -3.32 13.68 12.49
N ALA A 85 -2.92 14.17 13.68
CA ALA A 85 -2.20 15.42 13.81
C ALA A 85 -0.85 15.41 13.09
N SER A 86 -0.09 14.30 13.20
CA SER A 86 1.17 14.12 12.46
C SER A 86 0.95 14.07 10.95
N VAL A 87 -0.13 13.41 10.49
CA VAL A 87 -0.48 13.36 9.06
C VAL A 87 -0.80 14.75 8.52
N ARG A 88 -1.58 15.53 9.26
CA ARG A 88 -1.91 16.93 8.88
C ARG A 88 -0.66 17.80 8.82
N ALA A 89 0.16 17.77 9.86
CA ALA A 89 1.40 18.57 9.90
C ALA A 89 2.37 18.21 8.76
N PHE A 90 2.48 16.91 8.42
CA PHE A 90 3.29 16.48 7.29
C PHE A 90 2.72 16.99 5.96
N ALA A 91 1.41 16.86 5.75
CA ALA A 91 0.77 17.33 4.50
C ALA A 91 0.86 18.85 4.34
N ASP A 92 0.66 19.61 5.42
CA ASP A 92 0.82 21.07 5.41
C ASP A 92 2.25 21.48 5.03
N GLY A 93 3.26 20.81 5.62
CA GLY A 93 4.66 21.04 5.27
C GLY A 93 4.98 20.68 3.81
N PHE A 94 4.49 19.54 3.34
CA PHE A 94 4.66 19.12 1.95
C PHE A 94 4.06 20.14 0.97
N LEU A 95 2.83 20.61 1.22
CA LEU A 95 2.14 21.58 0.36
C LEU A 95 2.72 22.99 0.46
N ALA A 96 3.46 23.32 1.52
CA ALA A 96 4.19 24.57 1.62
C ALA A 96 5.45 24.58 0.73
N ASP A 97 6.07 23.42 0.53
CA ASP A 97 7.32 23.28 -0.20
C ASP A 97 7.12 22.80 -1.65
N HIS A 98 5.96 22.18 -1.96
CA HIS A 98 5.70 21.53 -3.26
C HIS A 98 4.28 21.76 -3.77
N ASP A 99 4.17 22.18 -5.03
CA ASP A 99 2.90 22.44 -5.72
C ASP A 99 2.33 21.17 -6.39
N ASP A 100 3.17 20.14 -6.64
CA ASP A 100 2.82 18.95 -7.41
C ASP A 100 3.24 17.65 -6.72
N LEU A 101 2.49 16.57 -6.99
CA LEU A 101 2.81 15.21 -6.58
C LEU A 101 2.36 14.24 -7.67
N HIS A 102 3.29 13.65 -8.39
CA HIS A 102 2.97 12.74 -9.52
C HIS A 102 2.55 11.35 -9.07
N VAL A 103 3.16 10.84 -7.98
CA VAL A 103 2.84 9.53 -7.43
C VAL A 103 2.87 9.54 -5.90
N LEU A 104 1.81 9.03 -5.29
CA LEU A 104 1.75 8.73 -3.86
C LEU A 104 1.74 7.21 -3.66
N VAL A 105 2.78 6.67 -3.01
CA VAL A 105 2.86 5.26 -2.65
C VAL A 105 2.54 5.09 -1.16
N ASN A 106 1.30 4.73 -0.85
CA ASN A 106 0.80 4.40 0.48
C ASN A 106 1.30 3.00 0.88
N ASN A 107 2.61 2.90 1.18
CA ASN A 107 3.31 1.64 1.43
C ASN A 107 3.40 1.26 2.91
N ALA A 108 3.47 2.23 3.82
CA ALA A 108 3.64 1.94 5.24
C ALA A 108 2.59 0.98 5.79
N GLY A 109 2.97 0.21 6.80
CA GLY A 109 2.01 -0.68 7.45
C GLY A 109 2.57 -1.38 8.67
N ILE A 110 1.66 -1.94 9.44
CA ILE A 110 1.92 -2.83 10.57
C ILE A 110 1.06 -4.08 10.39
N MET A 111 1.47 -5.18 10.97
CA MET A 111 0.83 -6.48 10.80
C MET A 111 0.79 -7.26 12.11
N CYS A 112 -0.37 -7.84 12.41
CA CYS A 112 -0.60 -8.75 13.53
C CYS A 112 -0.07 -8.19 14.86
N THR A 113 -0.32 -6.91 15.12
CA THR A 113 0.00 -6.31 16.41
C THR A 113 -0.93 -6.85 17.49
N PRO A 114 -0.52 -6.91 18.76
CA PRO A 114 -1.48 -7.00 19.85
C PRO A 114 -2.52 -5.89 19.73
N TYR A 115 -3.71 -6.08 20.34
CA TYR A 115 -4.70 -5.01 20.39
C TYR A 115 -4.10 -3.74 20.98
N GLY A 116 -4.38 -2.65 20.35
CA GLY A 116 -3.96 -1.31 20.78
C GLY A 116 -4.64 -0.27 19.91
N THR A 117 -4.54 0.99 20.32
CA THR A 117 -5.14 2.10 19.60
C THR A 117 -4.09 3.11 19.13
N THR A 118 -4.42 3.85 18.09
CA THR A 118 -3.68 5.03 17.64
C THR A 118 -3.83 6.18 18.63
N ALA A 119 -3.12 7.29 18.42
CA ALA A 119 -3.26 8.50 19.22
C ALA A 119 -4.70 9.07 19.19
N ASP A 120 -5.43 8.76 18.13
CA ASP A 120 -6.79 9.23 17.90
C ASP A 120 -7.86 8.21 18.32
N GLY A 121 -7.45 7.08 18.95
CA GLY A 121 -8.35 6.06 19.51
C GLY A 121 -8.80 4.97 18.53
N PHE A 122 -8.29 4.91 17.29
CA PHE A 122 -8.65 3.88 16.31
C PHE A 122 -7.88 2.57 16.57
N GLU A 123 -8.49 1.42 16.24
CA GLU A 123 -7.75 0.15 16.21
C GLU A 123 -6.46 0.33 15.39
N GLN A 124 -5.35 -0.15 15.94
CA GLN A 124 -4.02 0.26 15.50
C GLN A 124 -3.72 -0.13 14.04
N GLN A 125 -4.12 -1.32 13.59
CA GLN A 125 -3.85 -1.75 12.22
C GLN A 125 -4.76 -1.03 11.21
N PHE A 126 -6.04 -0.85 11.53
CA PHE A 126 -6.96 -0.09 10.69
C PHE A 126 -6.58 1.40 10.65
N GLY A 127 -6.23 1.98 11.80
CA GLY A 127 -5.80 3.37 11.90
C GLY A 127 -4.55 3.68 11.09
N VAL A 128 -3.48 2.88 11.27
CA VAL A 128 -2.19 3.09 10.58
C VAL A 128 -2.26 2.71 9.10
N ASN A 129 -2.80 1.51 8.79
CA ASN A 129 -2.73 0.99 7.43
C ASN A 129 -3.72 1.67 6.49
N HIS A 130 -4.89 2.10 7.00
CA HIS A 130 -5.98 2.67 6.21
C HIS A 130 -6.24 4.14 6.54
N LEU A 131 -6.71 4.50 7.73
CA LEU A 131 -7.17 5.86 8.04
C LEU A 131 -6.08 6.92 7.89
N GLY A 132 -4.85 6.62 8.34
CA GLY A 132 -3.71 7.53 8.18
C GLY A 132 -3.39 7.80 6.70
N HIS A 133 -3.45 6.77 5.85
CA HIS A 133 -3.25 6.93 4.40
C HIS A 133 -4.44 7.59 3.70
N PHE A 134 -5.67 7.28 4.14
CA PHE A 134 -6.87 7.94 3.65
C PHE A 134 -6.78 9.45 3.86
N LEU A 135 -6.47 9.89 5.09
CA LEU A 135 -6.29 11.30 5.43
C LEU A 135 -5.14 11.92 4.62
N LEU A 136 -3.98 11.26 4.58
CA LEU A 136 -2.81 11.75 3.82
C LEU A 136 -3.16 11.99 2.36
N THR A 137 -3.82 11.02 1.72
CA THR A 137 -4.21 11.11 0.31
C THR A 137 -5.18 12.26 0.07
N GLY A 138 -6.17 12.43 0.95
CA GLY A 138 -7.15 13.52 0.85
C GLY A 138 -6.49 14.89 1.00
N LEU A 139 -5.58 15.06 1.94
CA LEU A 139 -4.85 16.31 2.15
C LEU A 139 -3.91 16.65 0.98
N LEU A 140 -3.28 15.63 0.36
CA LEU A 140 -2.38 15.81 -0.78
C LEU A 140 -3.08 15.82 -2.14
N MET A 141 -4.41 15.67 -2.17
CA MET A 141 -5.18 15.66 -3.42
C MET A 141 -4.98 16.91 -4.27
N PRO A 142 -4.88 18.13 -3.74
CA PRO A 142 -4.57 19.30 -4.57
C PRO A 142 -3.27 19.15 -5.36
N ALA A 143 -2.19 18.65 -4.74
CA ALA A 143 -0.92 18.42 -5.41
C ALA A 143 -0.97 17.29 -6.44
N LEU A 144 -1.75 16.21 -6.16
CA LEU A 144 -1.99 15.12 -7.11
C LEU A 144 -2.75 15.62 -8.35
N LEU A 145 -3.77 16.46 -8.16
CA LEU A 145 -4.53 17.06 -9.26
C LEU A 145 -3.68 18.03 -10.09
N ALA A 146 -2.81 18.81 -9.44
CA ALA A 146 -1.90 19.72 -10.13
C ALA A 146 -0.88 18.98 -11.01
N ALA A 147 -0.49 17.76 -10.62
CA ALA A 147 0.44 16.91 -11.37
C ALA A 147 -0.26 15.95 -12.36
N ALA A 148 -1.57 16.01 -12.54
CA ALA A 148 -2.29 15.05 -13.39
C ALA A 148 -1.69 14.96 -14.82
N PRO A 149 -1.47 13.77 -15.36
CA PRO A 149 -1.86 12.46 -14.84
C PRO A 149 -0.99 12.00 -13.66
N ALA A 150 -1.66 11.67 -12.54
CA ALA A 150 -1.03 11.25 -11.30
C ALA A 150 -1.55 9.88 -10.83
N ARG A 151 -0.84 9.25 -9.88
CA ARG A 151 -1.19 7.93 -9.36
C ARG A 151 -1.13 7.83 -7.85
N VAL A 152 -2.04 7.04 -7.29
CA VAL A 152 -2.01 6.60 -5.89
C VAL A 152 -1.91 5.08 -5.86
N VAL A 153 -0.85 4.58 -5.23
CA VAL A 153 -0.58 3.14 -5.08
C VAL A 153 -0.85 2.75 -3.63
N CYS A 154 -1.87 1.93 -3.39
CA CYS A 154 -2.30 1.50 -2.06
C CYS A 154 -1.81 0.09 -1.78
N LEU A 155 -0.90 -0.10 -0.80
CA LEU A 155 -0.45 -1.43 -0.44
C LEU A 155 -1.53 -2.19 0.33
N SER A 156 -2.08 -3.19 -0.35
CA SER A 156 -2.90 -4.25 0.20
C SER A 156 -2.03 -5.48 0.54
N SER A 157 -2.61 -6.66 0.56
CA SER A 157 -1.94 -7.93 0.87
C SER A 157 -2.85 -9.09 0.47
N GLY A 158 -2.30 -10.28 0.22
CA GLY A 158 -3.08 -11.51 0.15
C GLY A 158 -3.90 -11.78 1.43
N ALA A 159 -3.61 -11.10 2.53
CA ALA A 159 -4.40 -11.15 3.75
C ALA A 159 -5.81 -10.54 3.61
N HIS A 160 -6.09 -9.75 2.57
CA HIS A 160 -7.46 -9.32 2.27
C HIS A 160 -8.41 -10.53 2.08
N GLY A 161 -7.89 -11.68 1.67
CA GLY A 161 -8.65 -12.93 1.59
C GLY A 161 -9.07 -13.53 2.94
N ILE A 162 -8.62 -12.98 4.06
CA ILE A 162 -9.00 -13.47 5.41
C ILE A 162 -10.41 -13.01 5.77
N CYS A 163 -10.72 -11.73 5.52
CA CYS A 163 -12.05 -11.15 5.77
C CYS A 163 -12.24 -9.83 5.00
N GLY A 164 -13.50 -9.47 4.79
CA GLY A 164 -13.90 -8.13 4.34
C GLY A 164 -13.82 -7.08 5.45
N VAL A 165 -14.42 -5.91 5.18
CA VAL A 165 -14.55 -4.82 6.15
C VAL A 165 -15.89 -4.98 6.89
N ASP A 166 -15.84 -4.92 8.21
CA ASP A 166 -17.03 -4.90 9.08
C ASP A 166 -17.29 -3.45 9.52
N LEU A 167 -18.23 -2.77 8.85
CA LEU A 167 -18.56 -1.38 9.12
C LEU A 167 -19.24 -1.18 10.48
N ASP A 168 -19.88 -2.23 11.01
CA ASP A 168 -20.55 -2.16 12.31
C ASP A 168 -19.56 -2.26 13.48
N ASP A 169 -18.35 -2.79 13.22
CA ASP A 169 -17.33 -2.98 14.26
C ASP A 169 -15.89 -2.83 13.69
N LEU A 170 -15.61 -1.67 13.07
CA LEU A 170 -14.30 -1.36 12.51
C LEU A 170 -13.17 -1.44 13.53
N MET A 171 -13.48 -1.12 14.80
CA MET A 171 -12.47 -0.96 15.87
C MET A 171 -12.35 -2.19 16.77
N PHE A 172 -13.03 -3.30 16.47
CA PHE A 172 -13.05 -4.52 17.30
C PHE A 172 -13.53 -4.24 18.75
N GLU A 173 -14.60 -3.45 18.90
CA GLU A 173 -15.18 -3.12 20.20
C GLU A 173 -16.21 -4.14 20.66
N ARG A 174 -16.78 -4.93 19.72
CA ARG A 174 -17.88 -5.88 19.98
C ARG A 174 -17.46 -7.34 19.80
N ARG A 175 -16.48 -7.61 18.94
CA ARG A 175 -15.94 -8.94 18.67
C ARG A 175 -14.55 -9.11 19.28
N ASP A 176 -14.17 -10.36 19.54
CA ASP A 176 -12.83 -10.67 20.02
C ASP A 176 -11.78 -10.22 19.01
N TYR A 177 -10.72 -9.56 19.50
CA TYR A 177 -9.62 -9.14 18.66
C TYR A 177 -8.75 -10.33 18.23
N GLU A 178 -8.50 -10.40 16.95
CA GLU A 178 -7.56 -11.36 16.37
C GLU A 178 -6.67 -10.65 15.35
N GLY A 179 -5.35 -10.70 15.56
CA GLY A 179 -4.38 -9.89 14.81
C GLY A 179 -4.43 -10.08 13.29
N TRP A 180 -4.67 -11.33 12.82
CA TRP A 180 -4.82 -11.59 11.38
C TRP A 180 -6.14 -11.07 10.81
N ALA A 181 -7.23 -11.12 11.58
CA ALA A 181 -8.50 -10.55 11.14
C ALA A 181 -8.41 -9.02 11.03
N ALA A 182 -7.82 -8.35 12.03
CA ALA A 182 -7.60 -6.91 11.99
C ALA A 182 -6.68 -6.51 10.83
N TYR A 183 -5.61 -7.28 10.59
CA TYR A 183 -4.74 -7.06 9.43
C TYR A 183 -5.50 -7.27 8.11
N GLY A 184 -6.23 -8.38 7.98
CA GLY A 184 -7.04 -8.68 6.79
C GLY A 184 -8.04 -7.58 6.48
N GLN A 185 -8.80 -7.13 7.50
CA GLN A 185 -9.73 -6.01 7.39
C GLN A 185 -9.04 -4.74 6.89
N SER A 186 -7.90 -4.37 7.47
CA SER A 186 -7.15 -3.18 7.04
C SER A 186 -6.67 -3.27 5.59
N LYS A 187 -6.34 -4.48 5.10
CA LYS A 187 -5.87 -4.70 3.73
C LYS A 187 -7.02 -4.80 2.72
N SER A 188 -8.18 -5.30 3.13
CA SER A 188 -9.43 -5.17 2.38
C SER A 188 -9.84 -3.70 2.25
N ALA A 189 -9.72 -2.92 3.32
CA ALA A 189 -10.01 -1.49 3.31
C ALA A 189 -9.09 -0.73 2.32
N ASN A 190 -7.80 -1.07 2.24
CA ASN A 190 -6.88 -0.45 1.29
C ASN A 190 -7.24 -0.76 -0.17
N ALA A 191 -7.71 -1.98 -0.46
CA ALA A 191 -8.15 -2.34 -1.81
C ALA A 191 -9.45 -1.62 -2.20
N LEU A 192 -10.44 -1.58 -1.29
CA LEU A 192 -11.69 -0.82 -1.47
C LEU A 192 -11.43 0.68 -1.61
N PHE A 193 -10.49 1.22 -0.84
CA PHE A 193 -10.07 2.61 -0.93
C PHE A 193 -9.50 2.95 -2.32
N ALA A 194 -8.59 2.15 -2.85
CA ALA A 194 -8.05 2.36 -4.19
C ALA A 194 -9.16 2.31 -5.25
N ARG A 195 -10.10 1.37 -5.13
CA ARG A 195 -11.23 1.24 -6.02
C ARG A 195 -12.14 2.47 -6.02
N GLU A 196 -12.55 2.94 -4.84
CA GLU A 196 -13.42 4.11 -4.71
C GLU A 196 -12.71 5.39 -5.08
N LEU A 197 -11.42 5.52 -4.73
CA LEU A 197 -10.61 6.67 -5.12
C LEU A 197 -10.52 6.82 -6.64
N ASP A 198 -10.26 5.72 -7.37
CA ASP A 198 -10.24 5.78 -8.84
C ASP A 198 -11.60 6.14 -9.43
N ARG A 199 -12.68 5.58 -8.85
CA ARG A 199 -14.05 5.89 -9.28
C ARG A 199 -14.37 7.38 -9.14
N ARG A 200 -13.89 8.02 -8.07
CA ARG A 200 -14.11 9.46 -7.80
C ARG A 200 -13.16 10.37 -8.59
N MET A 201 -11.89 10.01 -8.64
CA MET A 201 -10.82 10.92 -9.08
C MET A 201 -10.19 10.53 -10.42
N GLY A 202 -10.47 9.34 -10.95
CA GLY A 202 -9.93 8.87 -12.22
C GLY A 202 -10.29 9.76 -13.40
N GLY A 203 -11.51 10.31 -13.41
CA GLY A 203 -11.95 11.28 -14.41
C GLY A 203 -11.23 12.64 -14.35
N ALA A 204 -10.67 12.98 -13.20
CA ALA A 204 -9.85 14.16 -12.99
C ALA A 204 -8.34 13.90 -13.22
N GLY A 205 -7.97 12.69 -13.67
CA GLY A 205 -6.59 12.33 -14.01
C GLY A 205 -5.78 11.76 -12.84
N VAL A 206 -6.39 11.40 -11.70
CA VAL A 206 -5.72 10.72 -10.59
C VAL A 206 -6.17 9.27 -10.56
N ARG A 207 -5.31 8.34 -11.03
CA ARG A 207 -5.56 6.91 -10.99
C ARG A 207 -5.15 6.29 -9.67
N ALA A 208 -5.93 5.34 -9.17
CA ALA A 208 -5.61 4.61 -7.96
C ALA A 208 -5.56 3.09 -8.22
N LEU A 209 -4.60 2.40 -7.60
CA LEU A 209 -4.34 0.98 -7.78
C LEU A 209 -4.03 0.33 -6.43
N ALA A 210 -4.58 -0.87 -6.20
CA ALA A 210 -4.24 -1.67 -5.02
C ALA A 210 -3.15 -2.70 -5.38
N VAL A 211 -2.18 -2.89 -4.49
CA VAL A 211 -1.02 -3.76 -4.75
C VAL A 211 -0.83 -4.81 -3.66
N HIS A 212 -0.67 -6.06 -4.08
CA HIS A 212 -0.13 -7.13 -3.25
C HIS A 212 1.35 -7.37 -3.59
N PRO A 213 2.26 -7.17 -2.64
CA PRO A 213 3.70 -7.32 -2.89
C PRO A 213 4.18 -8.79 -2.92
N GLY A 214 3.32 -9.75 -2.56
CA GLY A 214 3.70 -11.14 -2.32
C GLY A 214 4.10 -11.40 -0.86
N VAL A 215 4.80 -12.51 -0.62
CA VAL A 215 5.33 -12.87 0.69
C VAL A 215 6.79 -12.43 0.77
N ILE A 216 7.11 -11.43 1.60
CA ILE A 216 8.46 -10.89 1.76
C ILE A 216 8.83 -10.89 3.23
N MET A 217 10.05 -11.39 3.55
CA MET A 217 10.58 -11.34 4.90
C MET A 217 11.16 -9.94 5.17
N THR A 218 10.39 -9.12 5.85
CA THR A 218 10.79 -7.76 6.27
C THR A 218 10.52 -7.55 7.76
N GLY A 219 10.88 -6.39 8.28
CA GLY A 219 10.52 -6.01 9.66
C GLY A 219 9.01 -5.94 9.94
N LEU A 220 8.14 -6.16 8.94
CA LEU A 220 6.70 -6.19 9.10
C LEU A 220 6.24 -7.36 10.00
N SER A 221 6.92 -8.51 9.91
CA SER A 221 6.60 -9.72 10.67
C SER A 221 7.14 -9.75 12.12
N ARG A 222 7.70 -8.64 12.63
CA ARG A 222 8.32 -8.56 13.96
C ARG A 222 7.40 -8.86 15.14
N HIS A 223 6.09 -8.80 14.95
CA HIS A 223 5.08 -9.07 15.96
C HIS A 223 4.51 -10.49 15.89
N LEU A 224 4.88 -11.28 14.85
CA LEU A 224 4.42 -12.65 14.71
C LEU A 224 5.19 -13.57 15.65
N ASP A 225 4.45 -14.36 16.41
CA ASP A 225 4.96 -15.49 17.15
C ASP A 225 4.68 -16.83 16.43
N GLU A 226 5.12 -17.94 17.01
CA GLU A 226 4.90 -19.27 16.43
C GLU A 226 3.40 -19.63 16.33
N ALA A 227 2.60 -19.20 17.31
CA ALA A 227 1.15 -19.44 17.31
C ALA A 227 0.46 -18.67 16.18
N ASP A 228 0.92 -17.47 15.83
CA ASP A 228 0.42 -16.70 14.71
C ASP A 228 0.70 -17.40 13.37
N TYR A 229 1.90 -17.96 13.22
CA TYR A 229 2.24 -18.76 12.04
C TYR A 229 1.38 -20.03 11.92
N GLU A 230 1.12 -20.74 13.03
CA GLU A 230 0.24 -21.91 13.02
C GLU A 230 -1.21 -21.52 12.69
N ARG A 231 -1.75 -20.45 13.29
CA ARG A 231 -3.07 -19.92 12.92
C ARG A 231 -3.17 -19.59 11.44
N LEU A 232 -2.14 -18.96 10.87
CA LEU A 232 -2.11 -18.66 9.44
C LEU A 232 -2.10 -19.95 8.59
N LYS A 233 -1.32 -20.95 8.98
CA LYS A 233 -1.29 -22.25 8.31
C LYS A 233 -2.64 -22.97 8.36
N GLU A 234 -3.30 -22.98 9.52
CA GLU A 234 -4.63 -23.58 9.69
C GLU A 234 -5.68 -22.89 8.82
N ARG A 235 -5.75 -21.56 8.82
CA ARG A 235 -6.63 -20.78 7.95
C ARG A 235 -6.39 -21.10 6.47
N ARG A 236 -5.14 -21.16 6.06
CA ARG A 236 -4.76 -21.51 4.68
C ARG A 236 -5.13 -22.95 4.32
N ARG A 237 -4.91 -23.90 5.23
CA ARG A 237 -5.35 -25.31 5.01
C ARG A 237 -6.87 -25.42 4.83
N ALA A 238 -7.64 -24.63 5.56
CA ALA A 238 -9.10 -24.58 5.41
C ALA A 238 -9.56 -23.98 4.06
N GLN A 239 -8.75 -23.10 3.47
CA GLN A 239 -9.03 -22.46 2.18
C GLN A 239 -8.47 -23.22 0.98
N ILE A 240 -7.47 -24.09 1.18
CA ILE A 240 -6.82 -24.86 0.11
C ILE A 240 -7.67 -26.11 -0.19
N SER A 241 -8.32 -26.14 -1.37
CA SER A 241 -8.71 -27.42 -1.96
C SER A 241 -7.44 -28.18 -2.40
N THR A 242 -7.43 -29.51 -2.35
CA THR A 242 -6.28 -30.39 -2.59
C THR A 242 -5.52 -30.22 -3.92
N ALA A 243 -5.91 -29.27 -4.75
CA ALA A 243 -5.33 -28.97 -6.08
C ALA A 243 -4.69 -27.58 -6.19
N MET A 244 -4.52 -26.85 -5.09
CA MET A 244 -4.05 -25.46 -5.14
C MET A 244 -2.52 -25.37 -5.18
N ASP A 245 -2.00 -24.58 -6.13
CA ASP A 245 -0.59 -24.20 -6.23
C ASP A 245 -0.18 -23.34 -5.01
N THR A 246 0.74 -23.83 -4.20
CA THR A 246 1.30 -23.13 -3.03
C THR A 246 2.64 -22.45 -3.32
N SER A 247 3.11 -22.47 -4.57
CA SER A 247 4.41 -21.89 -4.97
C SER A 247 4.50 -20.39 -4.65
N GLY A 248 3.38 -19.66 -4.67
CA GLY A 248 3.28 -18.26 -4.30
C GLY A 248 3.60 -17.95 -2.84
N MET A 249 3.67 -18.96 -1.96
CA MET A 249 3.89 -18.79 -0.52
C MET A 249 5.35 -18.69 -0.10
N SER A 250 6.30 -19.03 -0.97
CA SER A 250 7.73 -18.89 -0.66
C SER A 250 8.10 -17.42 -0.55
N PRO A 251 8.93 -17.01 0.42
CA PRO A 251 9.46 -15.65 0.45
C PRO A 251 10.23 -15.32 -0.83
N ARG A 252 10.11 -14.06 -1.26
CA ARG A 252 10.88 -13.53 -2.39
C ARG A 252 11.80 -12.39 -1.95
N PRO A 253 12.82 -12.03 -2.75
CA PRO A 253 13.66 -10.87 -2.49
C PRO A 253 12.85 -9.58 -2.41
N VAL A 254 13.38 -8.58 -1.70
CA VAL A 254 12.71 -7.28 -1.52
C VAL A 254 12.51 -6.58 -2.86
N GLU A 255 13.47 -6.73 -3.77
CA GLU A 255 13.44 -6.17 -5.12
C GLU A 255 12.26 -6.71 -5.95
N ALA A 256 11.97 -8.00 -5.83
CA ALA A 256 10.81 -8.59 -6.48
C ALA A 256 9.50 -8.26 -5.74
N GLY A 257 9.56 -8.08 -4.42
CA GLY A 257 8.41 -7.65 -3.62
C GLY A 257 7.96 -6.23 -3.93
N ALA A 258 8.88 -5.31 -4.17
CA ALA A 258 8.59 -3.92 -4.49
C ALA A 258 8.21 -3.71 -5.97
N ALA A 259 8.50 -4.65 -6.86
CA ALA A 259 8.33 -4.51 -8.30
C ALA A 259 6.88 -4.18 -8.71
N THR A 260 5.88 -4.83 -8.10
CA THR A 260 4.48 -4.53 -8.41
C THR A 260 4.08 -3.09 -8.01
N SER A 261 4.63 -2.56 -6.90
CA SER A 261 4.40 -1.16 -6.50
C SER A 261 5.01 -0.18 -7.48
N VAL A 262 6.22 -0.48 -7.96
CA VAL A 262 6.93 0.34 -8.95
C VAL A 262 6.21 0.28 -10.30
N TRP A 263 5.76 -0.89 -10.73
CA TRP A 263 4.94 -1.07 -11.93
C TRP A 263 3.63 -0.28 -11.84
N ALA A 264 2.92 -0.38 -10.70
CA ALA A 264 1.72 0.41 -10.44
C ALA A 264 1.97 1.92 -10.51
N ALA A 265 3.14 2.36 -10.03
CA ALA A 265 3.52 3.76 -10.02
C ALA A 265 3.84 4.33 -11.42
N THR A 266 4.38 3.50 -12.34
CA THR A 266 5.07 4.03 -13.52
C THR A 266 4.53 3.54 -14.86
N ALA A 267 3.87 2.37 -14.92
CA ALA A 267 3.52 1.72 -16.18
C ALA A 267 2.33 2.39 -16.90
N PRO A 268 2.51 2.90 -18.14
CA PRO A 268 1.44 3.60 -18.85
C PRO A 268 0.24 2.71 -19.19
N GLU A 269 0.46 1.41 -19.40
CA GLU A 269 -0.61 0.45 -19.71
C GLU A 269 -1.65 0.33 -18.59
N LEU A 270 -1.30 0.72 -17.36
CA LEU A 270 -2.22 0.71 -16.22
C LEU A 270 -3.17 1.92 -16.17
N ASP A 271 -3.02 2.90 -17.03
CA ASP A 271 -3.95 4.04 -17.12
C ASP A 271 -5.39 3.59 -17.46
N ALA A 272 -5.53 2.46 -18.18
CA ALA A 272 -6.83 1.87 -18.50
C ALA A 272 -7.39 0.96 -17.38
N HIS A 273 -6.64 0.76 -16.28
CA HIS A 273 -6.96 -0.23 -15.24
C HIS A 273 -7.13 0.38 -13.86
N GLY A 274 -7.61 1.62 -13.77
CA GLY A 274 -7.85 2.27 -12.48
C GLY A 274 -8.79 1.47 -11.57
N GLY A 275 -8.54 1.50 -10.27
CA GLY A 275 -9.25 0.71 -9.28
C GLY A 275 -8.86 -0.78 -9.22
N ALA A 276 -7.94 -1.23 -10.10
CA ALA A 276 -7.53 -2.63 -10.16
C ALA A 276 -6.68 -3.06 -8.95
N TYR A 277 -6.77 -4.35 -8.64
CA TYR A 277 -5.87 -5.04 -7.72
C TYR A 277 -4.77 -5.74 -8.51
N LEU A 278 -3.52 -5.54 -8.09
CA LEU A 278 -2.32 -5.99 -8.78
C LEU A 278 -1.50 -6.93 -7.89
N GLY A 279 -0.89 -7.93 -8.49
CA GLY A 279 0.09 -8.80 -7.86
C GLY A 279 1.04 -9.38 -8.91
N ASP A 280 2.28 -9.69 -8.55
CA ASP A 280 3.26 -10.31 -9.46
C ASP A 280 3.48 -9.53 -10.77
N CYS A 281 3.40 -8.20 -10.73
CA CYS A 281 3.41 -7.31 -11.91
C CYS A 281 2.35 -7.69 -12.96
N GLN A 282 1.18 -8.14 -12.51
CA GLN A 282 0.04 -8.51 -13.34
C GLN A 282 -1.27 -8.05 -12.71
N LEU A 283 -2.34 -8.00 -13.51
CA LEU A 283 -3.69 -7.78 -12.99
C LEU A 283 -4.13 -8.95 -12.11
N GLY A 284 -4.80 -8.64 -11.02
CA GLY A 284 -5.42 -9.62 -10.16
C GLY A 284 -6.46 -10.45 -10.88
N VAL A 285 -6.72 -11.65 -10.38
CA VAL A 285 -7.71 -12.57 -10.94
C VAL A 285 -8.71 -13.00 -9.86
N PRO A 286 -9.99 -13.22 -10.20
CA PRO A 286 -10.97 -13.73 -9.25
C PRO A 286 -10.50 -15.04 -8.60
N GLU A 287 -10.93 -15.27 -7.36
CA GLU A 287 -10.69 -16.52 -6.67
C GLU A 287 -11.14 -17.74 -7.50
N GLY A 288 -10.37 -18.82 -7.41
CA GLY A 288 -10.62 -20.05 -8.18
C GLY A 288 -10.04 -20.07 -9.60
N GLN A 289 -9.48 -18.96 -10.08
CA GLN A 289 -8.77 -18.91 -11.36
C GLN A 289 -7.27 -19.20 -11.21
N PRO A 290 -6.56 -19.63 -12.27
CA PRO A 290 -5.11 -19.78 -12.25
C PRO A 290 -4.41 -18.49 -11.81
N GLY A 291 -3.50 -18.60 -10.84
CA GLY A 291 -2.79 -17.47 -10.23
C GLY A 291 -3.50 -16.85 -9.01
N SER A 292 -4.71 -17.32 -8.64
CA SER A 292 -5.42 -16.85 -7.45
C SER A 292 -5.00 -17.56 -6.15
N GLY A 293 -4.07 -18.51 -6.21
CA GLY A 293 -3.62 -19.26 -5.05
C GLY A 293 -3.00 -18.40 -3.95
N PRO A 294 -2.78 -18.96 -2.75
CA PRO A 294 -2.20 -18.25 -1.61
C PRO A 294 -0.85 -17.62 -1.96
N GLY A 295 -0.71 -16.33 -1.68
CA GLY A 295 0.49 -15.54 -2.04
C GLY A 295 0.58 -15.13 -3.50
N GLY A 296 -0.41 -15.51 -4.33
CA GLY A 296 -0.58 -15.04 -5.69
C GLY A 296 -1.45 -13.77 -5.77
N ARG A 297 -2.07 -13.55 -6.92
CA ARG A 297 -2.83 -12.33 -7.25
C ARG A 297 -4.36 -12.50 -7.19
N GLY A 298 -4.84 -13.42 -6.32
CA GLY A 298 -6.27 -13.69 -6.12
C GLY A 298 -7.01 -12.48 -5.55
N ILE A 299 -8.24 -12.28 -6.03
CA ILE A 299 -9.15 -11.20 -5.61
C ILE A 299 -10.35 -11.82 -4.94
N SER A 300 -10.55 -11.51 -3.65
CA SER A 300 -11.77 -11.92 -2.93
C SER A 300 -12.96 -11.05 -3.35
N PRO A 301 -14.18 -11.61 -3.42
CA PRO A 301 -15.34 -10.90 -3.95
C PRO A 301 -15.65 -9.58 -3.23
N TRP A 302 -15.44 -9.51 -1.90
CA TRP A 302 -15.77 -8.33 -1.11
C TRP A 302 -14.91 -7.09 -1.41
N ILE A 303 -13.71 -7.23 -1.98
CA ILE A 303 -12.94 -6.05 -2.42
C ILE A 303 -13.35 -5.53 -3.80
N LEU A 304 -14.30 -6.20 -4.44
CA LEU A 304 -14.94 -5.76 -5.69
C LEU A 304 -16.30 -5.11 -5.47
N ASP A 305 -16.77 -5.03 -4.24
CA ASP A 305 -18.08 -4.48 -3.87
C ASP A 305 -18.04 -2.95 -3.84
N ASP A 306 -18.64 -2.31 -4.85
CA ASP A 306 -18.71 -0.85 -4.97
C ASP A 306 -19.55 -0.22 -3.86
N SER A 307 -20.57 -0.91 -3.35
CA SER A 307 -21.40 -0.39 -2.26
C SER A 307 -20.64 -0.36 -0.95
N MET A 308 -19.85 -1.40 -0.67
CA MET A 308 -18.94 -1.46 0.48
C MET A 308 -17.83 -0.40 0.35
N ALA A 309 -17.27 -0.21 -0.84
CA ALA A 309 -16.24 0.80 -1.08
C ALA A 309 -16.75 2.22 -0.79
N THR A 310 -17.96 2.53 -1.26
CA THR A 310 -18.62 3.83 -0.99
C THR A 310 -18.95 4.01 0.49
N ALA A 311 -19.45 2.98 1.16
CA ALA A 311 -19.80 3.05 2.59
C ALA A 311 -18.54 3.19 3.47
N LEU A 312 -17.47 2.46 3.15
CA LEU A 312 -16.17 2.59 3.82
C LEU A 312 -15.57 4.00 3.63
N TRP A 313 -15.70 4.56 2.42
CA TRP A 313 -15.24 5.93 2.17
C TRP A 313 -15.94 6.92 3.09
N ALA A 314 -17.27 6.89 3.16
CA ALA A 314 -18.04 7.79 4.03
C ALA A 314 -17.66 7.62 5.51
N ALA A 315 -17.54 6.36 5.98
CA ALA A 315 -17.09 6.08 7.35
C ALA A 315 -15.68 6.61 7.61
N SER A 316 -14.77 6.51 6.62
CA SER A 316 -13.40 7.02 6.75
C SER A 316 -13.35 8.54 6.79
N GLU A 317 -14.16 9.24 5.99
CA GLU A 317 -14.32 10.71 6.04
C GLU A 317 -14.76 11.18 7.43
N ASP A 318 -15.79 10.53 7.98
CA ASP A 318 -16.30 10.84 9.32
C ASP A 318 -15.24 10.62 10.40
N LEU A 319 -14.52 9.49 10.35
CA LEU A 319 -13.49 9.13 11.34
C LEU A 319 -12.28 10.07 11.30
N VAL A 320 -11.84 10.51 10.12
CA VAL A 320 -10.68 11.40 10.02
C VAL A 320 -11.05 12.90 10.03
N GLY A 321 -12.35 13.23 10.01
CA GLY A 321 -12.84 14.62 9.99
C GLY A 321 -12.39 15.39 8.75
N LEU A 322 -12.46 14.76 7.57
CA LEU A 322 -12.12 15.38 6.27
C LEU A 322 -12.98 14.76 5.17
N SER A 323 -13.86 15.56 4.54
CA SER A 323 -14.59 15.16 3.33
C SER A 323 -13.88 15.67 2.08
N TRP A 324 -13.69 14.78 1.10
CA TRP A 324 -12.97 15.07 -0.13
C TRP A 324 -13.35 14.13 -1.28
N GLY A 325 -12.98 14.45 -2.52
CA GLY A 325 -13.23 13.56 -3.66
C GLY A 325 -14.72 13.50 -4.06
N ALA A 326 -15.46 14.59 -3.89
CA ALA A 326 -16.86 14.70 -4.29
C ALA A 326 -16.98 15.09 -5.77
#